data_81c160ca44195dd97af1e4e41300a334
#
_entry.id   81c160ca44195dd97af1e4e41300a334
#
_cell.length_a   1.000
_cell.length_b   1.000
_cell.length_c   1.000
_cell.angle_alpha   90.00
_cell.angle_beta   90.00
_cell.angle_gamma   90.00
#
_symmetry.space_group_name_H-M   'P 1'
#
loop_
_entity.id
_entity.type
_entity.pdbx_description
1 polymer ?
#
loop_
_entity_poly.entity_id
_entity_poly.type
_entity_poly.pdbx_seq_one_letter_code
_entity_poly.pdbx_strand_id
1 'polypeptide(L)'
;MSKFTEVAKMEELKSGTMKAVIAEGREILLARVGDKYYVTDNRCPHMKGDLSQGKLEGTVVTCPVHGSQFDISNGQVVRWLKGGLMSKLGSALKLSRALTVYNVKVADGKVLVEF
;
A
#
# COMPACT_ATOMS: atom_id res chain seq x y z
N MET A 1 1.15 23.85 1.50
CA MET A 1 0.76 23.37 2.83
C MET A 1 0.13 22.00 2.73
N SER A 2 0.57 21.11 3.58
CA SER A 2 -0.06 19.79 3.62
C SER A 2 -1.41 19.88 4.32
N LYS A 3 -2.33 19.06 3.88
CA LYS A 3 -3.70 19.05 4.36
C LYS A 3 -4.14 17.62 4.57
N PHE A 4 -4.72 17.34 5.73
CA PHE A 4 -5.28 16.02 6.00
C PHE A 4 -6.69 15.92 5.47
N THR A 5 -6.97 14.85 4.75
CA THR A 5 -8.27 14.60 4.13
C THR A 5 -8.83 13.30 4.70
N GLU A 6 -10.10 13.34 5.12
CA GLU A 6 -10.77 12.13 5.60
C GLU A 6 -10.96 11.15 4.43
N VAL A 7 -10.50 9.91 4.62
CA VAL A 7 -10.62 8.87 3.59
C VAL A 7 -11.51 7.70 4.03
N ALA A 8 -11.73 7.56 5.33
CA ALA A 8 -12.57 6.48 5.85
C ALA A 8 -12.89 6.73 7.32
N LYS A 9 -13.86 5.99 7.84
CA LYS A 9 -14.08 5.91 9.27
C LYS A 9 -13.32 4.71 9.81
N MET A 10 -12.87 4.79 11.06
CA MET A 10 -12.11 3.70 11.67
C MET A 10 -12.87 2.37 11.61
N GLU A 11 -14.17 2.41 11.83
CA GLU A 11 -15.00 1.22 11.89
C GLU A 11 -15.23 0.55 10.54
N GLU A 12 -14.87 1.21 9.42
CA GLU A 12 -15.07 0.65 8.09
C GLU A 12 -14.08 -0.47 7.76
N LEU A 13 -12.98 -0.55 8.48
CA LEU A 13 -11.92 -1.49 8.16
C LEU A 13 -11.57 -2.34 9.38
N LYS A 14 -11.59 -3.65 9.20
CA LYS A 14 -11.15 -4.57 10.26
C LYS A 14 -9.65 -4.78 10.18
N SER A 15 -9.05 -5.15 11.31
CA SER A 15 -7.62 -5.48 11.34
C SER A 15 -7.32 -6.58 10.33
N GLY A 16 -6.22 -6.42 9.59
CA GLY A 16 -5.80 -7.40 8.60
C GLY A 16 -6.50 -7.27 7.26
N THR A 17 -7.23 -6.16 7.03
CA THR A 17 -7.93 -5.94 5.76
C THR A 17 -7.44 -4.67 5.10
N MET A 18 -7.74 -4.56 3.80
CA MET A 18 -7.38 -3.39 3.00
C MET A 18 -8.44 -3.13 1.95
N LYS A 19 -8.49 -1.89 1.46
CA LYS A 19 -9.38 -1.52 0.37
C LYS A 19 -8.83 -0.36 -0.42
N ALA A 20 -9.28 -0.22 -1.66
CA ALA A 20 -8.96 0.94 -2.49
C ALA A 20 -9.93 2.08 -2.19
N VAL A 21 -9.39 3.28 -2.12
CA VAL A 21 -10.17 4.49 -1.90
C VAL A 21 -9.69 5.55 -2.88
N ILE A 22 -10.62 6.34 -3.42
CA ILE A 22 -10.26 7.49 -4.25
C ILE A 22 -10.45 8.75 -3.42
N ALA A 23 -9.37 9.50 -3.25
CA ALA A 23 -9.39 10.74 -2.47
C ALA A 23 -8.50 11.77 -3.17
N GLU A 24 -8.99 13.01 -3.28
CA GLU A 24 -8.26 14.09 -3.93
C GLU A 24 -7.79 13.72 -5.35
N GLY A 25 -8.61 12.93 -6.06
CA GLY A 25 -8.29 12.47 -7.40
C GLY A 25 -7.24 11.38 -7.46
N ARG A 26 -6.84 10.81 -6.32
CA ARG A 26 -5.84 9.75 -6.25
C ARG A 26 -6.46 8.43 -5.83
N GLU A 27 -6.00 7.37 -6.46
CA GLU A 27 -6.39 6.02 -6.04
C GLU A 27 -5.38 5.53 -5.02
N ILE A 28 -5.83 5.32 -3.79
CA ILE A 28 -4.95 4.91 -2.69
C ILE A 28 -5.39 3.58 -2.12
N LEU A 29 -4.45 2.90 -1.47
CA LEU A 29 -4.70 1.67 -0.73
C LEU A 29 -4.73 2.02 0.74
N LEU A 30 -5.86 1.73 1.39
CA LEU A 30 -6.01 1.88 2.83
C LEU A 30 -5.98 0.51 3.47
N ALA A 31 -5.09 0.31 4.44
CA ALA A 31 -4.95 -0.96 5.14
C ALA A 31 -4.93 -0.75 6.64
N ARG A 32 -5.47 -1.72 7.36
CA ARG A 32 -5.44 -1.72 8.82
C ARG A 32 -4.72 -2.95 9.31
N VAL A 33 -3.74 -2.75 10.20
CA VAL A 33 -3.01 -3.82 10.85
C VAL A 33 -3.04 -3.55 12.37
N GLY A 34 -3.83 -4.32 13.11
CA GLY A 34 -4.04 -4.05 14.52
C GLY A 34 -4.76 -2.72 14.68
N ASP A 35 -4.15 -1.82 15.44
CA ASP A 35 -4.68 -0.48 15.66
C ASP A 35 -4.06 0.57 14.76
N LYS A 36 -3.23 0.15 13.80
CA LYS A 36 -2.54 1.08 12.91
C LYS A 36 -3.15 1.07 11.53
N TYR A 37 -3.19 2.23 10.92
CA TYR A 37 -3.68 2.42 9.55
C TYR A 37 -2.52 2.86 8.67
N TYR A 38 -2.46 2.30 7.47
CA TYR A 38 -1.43 2.61 6.49
C TYR A 38 -2.09 3.01 5.18
N VAL A 39 -1.53 3.99 4.51
CA VAL A 39 -2.03 4.43 3.21
C VAL A 39 -0.87 4.52 2.24
N THR A 40 -1.04 3.88 1.10
CA THR A 40 -0.06 3.90 0.02
C THR A 40 -0.79 4.12 -1.30
N ASP A 41 -0.04 4.27 -2.38
CA ASP A 41 -0.64 4.18 -3.70
C ASP A 41 -1.25 2.79 -3.88
N ASN A 42 -2.37 2.70 -4.59
CA ASN A 42 -3.02 1.42 -4.84
C ASN A 42 -2.49 0.72 -6.08
N ARG A 43 -1.80 1.43 -6.97
CA ARG A 43 -1.25 0.83 -8.19
C ARG A 43 0.18 0.39 -7.98
N CYS A 44 0.44 -0.88 -8.26
CA CYS A 44 1.77 -1.45 -8.15
C CYS A 44 2.73 -0.69 -9.09
N PRO A 45 3.86 -0.20 -8.59
CA PRO A 45 4.79 0.55 -9.46
C PRO A 45 5.40 -0.31 -10.56
N HIS A 46 5.31 -1.62 -10.46
CA HIS A 46 5.83 -2.53 -11.50
C HIS A 46 4.91 -2.57 -12.72
N MET A 47 3.63 -2.94 -12.55
CA MET A 47 2.72 -3.14 -13.67
C MET A 47 1.35 -2.49 -13.44
N LYS A 48 1.26 -1.56 -12.52
CA LYS A 48 0.01 -0.88 -12.17
C LYS A 48 -1.11 -1.81 -11.72
N GLY A 49 -0.74 -2.98 -11.16
CA GLY A 49 -1.72 -3.90 -10.61
C GLY A 49 -2.47 -3.29 -9.45
N ASP A 50 -3.70 -3.72 -9.25
CA ASP A 50 -4.56 -3.25 -8.16
C ASP A 50 -4.17 -3.97 -6.87
N LEU A 51 -3.43 -3.28 -6.00
CA LEU A 51 -2.92 -3.88 -4.77
C LEU A 51 -4.05 -4.29 -3.83
N SER A 52 -5.19 -3.61 -3.87
CA SER A 52 -6.32 -3.96 -3.01
C SER A 52 -6.90 -5.34 -3.31
N GLN A 53 -6.65 -5.87 -4.50
CA GLN A 53 -7.08 -7.20 -4.91
C GLN A 53 -6.05 -8.28 -4.56
N GLY A 54 -4.91 -7.90 -4.03
CA GLY A 54 -3.87 -8.84 -3.62
C GLY A 54 -4.06 -9.33 -2.20
N LYS A 55 -2.96 -9.69 -1.57
CA LYS A 55 -2.96 -10.19 -0.20
C LYS A 55 -2.25 -9.23 0.73
N LEU A 56 -2.75 -9.12 1.94
CA LEU A 56 -2.10 -8.40 3.02
C LEU A 56 -1.73 -9.39 4.11
N GLU A 57 -0.43 -9.48 4.43
CA GLU A 57 0.09 -10.33 5.49
C GLU A 57 0.98 -9.48 6.39
N GLY A 58 0.51 -9.22 7.63
CA GLY A 58 1.20 -8.23 8.47
C GLY A 58 1.19 -6.89 7.76
N THR A 59 2.36 -6.30 7.53
CA THR A 59 2.49 -5.04 6.78
C THR A 59 2.98 -5.24 5.36
N VAL A 60 2.94 -6.48 4.84
CA VAL A 60 3.40 -6.79 3.49
C VAL A 60 2.20 -7.01 2.57
N VAL A 61 2.13 -6.24 1.50
CA VAL A 61 1.11 -6.41 0.47
C VAL A 61 1.73 -7.10 -0.74
N THR A 62 0.99 -8.05 -1.31
CA THR A 62 1.42 -8.79 -2.50
C THR A 62 0.55 -8.38 -3.67
N CYS A 63 1.18 -7.89 -4.75
CA CYS A 63 0.47 -7.53 -5.97
C CYS A 63 -0.05 -8.79 -6.66
N PRO A 64 -1.33 -8.80 -7.08
CA PRO A 64 -1.90 -10.01 -7.70
C PRO A 64 -1.40 -10.27 -9.12
N VAL A 65 -0.76 -9.32 -9.76
CA VAL A 65 -0.35 -9.46 -11.17
C VAL A 65 0.90 -10.31 -11.30
N HIS A 66 2.00 -9.92 -10.63
CA HIS A 66 3.27 -10.63 -10.74
C HIS A 66 3.87 -11.03 -9.39
N GLY A 67 3.12 -10.86 -8.31
CA GLY A 67 3.57 -11.27 -6.99
C GLY A 67 4.61 -10.36 -6.36
N SER A 68 4.75 -9.14 -6.84
CA SER A 68 5.62 -8.15 -6.18
C SER A 68 5.13 -7.88 -4.77
N GLN A 69 6.05 -7.71 -3.83
CA GLN A 69 5.70 -7.47 -2.43
C GLN A 69 6.30 -6.17 -1.94
N PHE A 70 5.51 -5.44 -1.19
CA PHE A 70 5.91 -4.14 -0.63
C PHE A 70 5.53 -4.09 0.85
N ASP A 71 6.38 -3.45 1.64
CA ASP A 71 6.06 -3.17 3.03
C ASP A 71 5.29 -1.85 3.08
N ILE A 72 4.02 -1.90 3.47
CA ILE A 72 3.18 -0.70 3.45
C ILE A 72 3.51 0.28 4.56
N SER A 73 4.32 -0.11 5.54
CA SER A 73 4.72 0.80 6.62
C SER A 73 5.79 1.79 6.16
N ASN A 74 6.57 1.45 5.12
CA ASN A 74 7.65 2.32 4.64
C ASN A 74 7.74 2.37 3.12
N GLY A 75 6.94 1.57 2.40
CA GLY A 75 6.93 1.55 0.94
C GLY A 75 8.06 0.77 0.30
N GLN A 76 8.93 0.16 1.09
CA GLN A 76 10.09 -0.55 0.54
C GLN A 76 9.69 -1.84 -0.15
N VAL A 77 10.44 -2.18 -1.19
CA VAL A 77 10.24 -3.42 -1.93
C VAL A 77 10.76 -4.59 -1.10
N VAL A 78 9.89 -5.55 -0.85
CA VAL A 78 10.25 -6.82 -0.20
C VAL A 78 10.66 -7.82 -1.27
N ARG A 79 9.88 -7.87 -2.36
CA ARG A 79 10.17 -8.72 -3.50
C ARG A 79 9.62 -8.05 -4.76
N TRP A 80 10.48 -7.84 -5.77
CA TRP A 80 10.05 -7.15 -6.98
C TRP A 80 9.21 -8.06 -7.89
N LEU A 81 9.68 -9.30 -8.12
CA LEU A 81 8.98 -10.30 -8.93
C LEU A 81 8.99 -11.63 -8.19
N LYS A 82 7.90 -12.37 -8.34
CA LYS A 82 7.78 -13.68 -7.72
C LYS A 82 8.65 -14.70 -8.44
N GLY A 83 9.58 -15.30 -7.68
CA GLY A 83 10.37 -16.44 -8.15
C GLY A 83 11.15 -16.20 -9.42
N GLY A 84 11.69 -17.27 -9.96
CA GLY A 84 12.34 -17.27 -11.24
C GLY A 84 13.69 -16.61 -11.29
N LEU A 85 14.27 -16.63 -12.48
CA LEU A 85 15.63 -16.12 -12.72
C LEU A 85 15.72 -14.63 -12.50
N MET A 86 14.68 -13.90 -12.85
CA MET A 86 14.67 -12.42 -12.75
C MET A 86 14.84 -11.94 -11.32
N SER A 87 14.22 -12.63 -10.35
CA SER A 87 14.32 -12.21 -8.96
C SER A 87 15.72 -12.43 -8.38
N LYS A 88 16.52 -13.26 -9.02
CA LYS A 88 17.92 -13.52 -8.58
C LYS A 88 18.91 -12.57 -9.22
N LEU A 89 18.50 -11.83 -10.23
CA LEU A 89 19.38 -10.87 -10.89
C LEU A 89 19.35 -9.56 -10.12
N GLY A 90 20.50 -9.11 -9.66
CA GLY A 90 20.59 -7.84 -8.94
C GLY A 90 20.06 -6.68 -9.72
N SER A 91 20.10 -6.75 -11.06
CA SER A 91 19.56 -5.71 -11.91
C SER A 91 18.05 -5.53 -11.74
N ALA A 92 17.30 -6.58 -11.40
CA ALA A 92 15.85 -6.47 -11.18
C ALA A 92 15.57 -5.55 -9.99
N LEU A 93 16.34 -5.67 -8.91
CA LEU A 93 16.17 -4.80 -7.74
C LEU A 93 16.58 -3.37 -8.04
N LYS A 94 17.57 -3.17 -8.91
CA LYS A 94 17.98 -1.81 -9.29
C LYS A 94 16.92 -1.10 -10.08
N LEU A 95 16.06 -1.83 -10.78
CA LEU A 95 14.97 -1.26 -11.58
C LEU A 95 13.67 -1.13 -10.78
N SER A 96 13.65 -1.68 -9.56
CA SER A 96 12.45 -1.64 -8.74
C SER A 96 12.21 -0.23 -8.20
N ARG A 97 10.94 0.07 -7.95
CA ARG A 97 10.53 1.35 -7.38
C ARG A 97 9.79 1.11 -6.07
N ALA A 98 10.10 1.92 -5.08
CA ALA A 98 9.38 1.87 -3.82
C ALA A 98 7.94 2.32 -4.04
N LEU A 99 7.05 1.78 -3.21
CA LEU A 99 5.66 2.18 -3.19
C LEU A 99 5.54 3.49 -2.43
N THR A 100 4.76 4.43 -2.96
CA THR A 100 4.55 5.72 -2.28
C THR A 100 3.69 5.51 -1.04
N VAL A 101 4.15 6.04 0.08
CA VAL A 101 3.48 5.95 1.37
C VAL A 101 3.04 7.35 1.79
N TYR A 102 1.83 7.45 2.33
CA TYR A 102 1.27 8.73 2.78
C TYR A 102 1.20 8.76 4.29
N ASN A 103 1.31 9.95 4.86
CA ASN A 103 1.14 10.14 6.30
C ASN A 103 -0.32 9.97 6.69
N VAL A 104 -0.56 9.26 7.76
CA VAL A 104 -1.89 8.93 8.25
C VAL A 104 -2.07 9.45 9.66
N LYS A 105 -3.25 10.00 9.92
CA LYS A 105 -3.63 10.47 11.24
C LYS A 105 -5.03 9.93 11.56
N VAL A 106 -5.24 9.52 12.79
CA VAL A 106 -6.55 9.07 13.26
C VAL A 106 -7.05 10.10 14.27
N ALA A 107 -8.25 10.61 14.05
CA ALA A 107 -8.86 11.59 14.94
C ALA A 107 -10.38 11.47 14.87
N ASP A 108 -11.05 11.52 16.02
CA ASP A 108 -12.50 11.51 16.12
C ASP A 108 -13.15 10.34 15.37
N GLY A 109 -12.53 9.16 15.44
CA GLY A 109 -13.03 7.97 14.76
C GLY A 109 -12.86 7.97 13.25
N LYS A 110 -12.04 8.88 12.72
CA LYS A 110 -11.82 9.03 11.29
C LYS A 110 -10.36 8.80 10.93
N VAL A 111 -10.14 8.25 9.74
CA VAL A 111 -8.80 8.06 9.19
C VAL A 111 -8.54 9.20 8.21
N LEU A 112 -7.49 9.95 8.46
CA LEU A 112 -7.12 11.12 7.68
C LEU A 112 -5.77 10.90 7.02
N VAL A 113 -5.63 11.39 5.79
CA VAL A 113 -4.40 11.23 5.01
C VAL A 113 -3.90 12.58 4.54
N GLU A 114 -2.59 12.75 4.63
CA GLU A 114 -1.91 13.94 4.13
C GLU A 114 -1.40 13.69 2.72
N PHE A 115 -1.88 14.48 1.79
CA PHE A 115 -1.44 14.42 0.40
C PHE A 115 -0.47 15.53 0.06
#